data_69b4d5e9f7e0d443ecf3cb908597c35d
#
_entry.id   69b4d5e9f7e0d443ecf3cb908597c35d
#
_cell.length_a   1.000
_cell.length_b   1.000
_cell.length_c   1.000
_cell.angle_alpha   90.00
_cell.angle_beta   90.00
_cell.angle_gamma   90.00
#
_symmetry.space_group_name_H-M   'P 1'
#
loop_
_entity.id
_entity.type
_entity.pdbx_description
1 polymer ?
#
loop_
_entity_poly.entity_id
_entity_poly.type
_entity_poly.pdbx_seq_one_letter_code
_entity_poly.pdbx_strand_id
1 'polypeptide(L)'
;SEQEFRGGDSGVKYLFRGPKIDWGVILLLPGQSLGGHYHNEVEETFYVLEGQATFIVNGVKHSLVAGDAVRLEAPEAHDVVNESDQPLKMVFIKCPYLPKDKVDI
;
A
#
# COMPACT_ATOMS: atom_id res chain seq x y z
N SER A 1 11.56 -3.89 13.94
CA SER A 1 10.93 -3.19 12.81
C SER A 1 11.90 -3.02 11.67
N GLU A 2 11.38 -2.95 10.46
CA GLU A 2 12.18 -2.60 9.29
C GLU A 2 12.40 -1.10 9.26
N GLN A 3 13.64 -0.71 8.98
CA GLN A 3 14.00 0.71 8.89
C GLN A 3 14.34 1.12 7.46
N GLU A 4 14.24 0.21 6.50
CA GLU A 4 14.61 0.45 5.11
C GLU A 4 13.47 0.10 4.17
N PHE A 5 13.40 0.84 3.06
CA PHE A 5 12.46 0.50 1.98
C PHE A 5 12.91 -0.81 1.31
N ARG A 6 11.94 -1.68 0.98
CA ARG A 6 12.24 -2.97 0.36
C ARG A 6 12.89 -2.85 -1.00
N GLY A 7 12.61 -1.77 -1.74
CA GLY A 7 13.27 -1.47 -3.01
C GLY A 7 14.54 -0.64 -2.87
N GLY A 8 15.07 -0.45 -1.66
CA GLY A 8 16.23 0.38 -1.38
C GLY A 8 15.85 1.84 -1.15
N ASP A 9 15.62 2.60 -2.21
CA ASP A 9 15.23 4.01 -2.13
C ASP A 9 13.71 4.23 -2.23
N SER A 10 12.96 3.17 -2.44
CA SER A 10 11.50 3.25 -2.58
C SER A 10 10.85 1.91 -2.26
N GLY A 11 9.52 1.85 -2.32
CA GLY A 11 8.74 0.67 -2.03
C GLY A 11 8.14 0.72 -0.65
N VAL A 12 7.97 -0.44 -0.04
CA VAL A 12 7.36 -0.59 1.28
C VAL A 12 8.44 -0.58 2.35
N LYS A 13 8.18 0.16 3.42
CA LYS A 13 9.01 0.13 4.62
C LYS A 13 8.10 -0.11 5.84
N TYR A 14 8.22 -1.28 6.45
CA TYR A 14 7.50 -1.59 7.67
C TYR A 14 8.15 -0.88 8.85
N LEU A 15 7.35 -0.20 9.65
CA LEU A 15 7.82 0.43 10.88
C LEU A 15 7.53 -0.46 12.09
N PHE A 16 6.36 -1.10 12.10
CA PHE A 16 5.99 -2.05 13.15
C PHE A 16 5.32 -3.27 12.53
N ARG A 17 5.69 -4.46 13.01
CA ARG A 17 5.11 -5.72 12.56
C ARG A 17 4.58 -6.50 13.75
N GLY A 18 3.26 -6.50 13.89
CA GLY A 18 2.58 -7.17 14.97
C GLY A 18 2.81 -6.52 16.34
N PRO A 19 2.28 -7.13 17.42
CA PRO A 19 1.55 -8.41 17.43
C PRO A 19 0.12 -8.36 16.88
N LYS A 20 -0.49 -7.19 16.77
CA LYS A 20 -1.90 -7.09 16.34
C LYS A 20 -2.07 -6.48 14.96
N ILE A 21 -1.24 -5.53 14.61
CA ILE A 21 -1.29 -4.85 13.31
C ILE A 21 0.12 -4.71 12.75
N ASP A 22 0.19 -4.57 11.43
CA ASP A 22 1.37 -4.08 10.72
C ASP A 22 1.10 -2.67 10.27
N TRP A 23 2.12 -1.78 10.34
CA TRP A 23 2.00 -0.51 9.68
C TRP A 23 3.37 0.04 9.28
N GLY A 24 3.36 0.94 8.34
CA GLY A 24 4.57 1.56 7.84
C GLY A 24 4.27 2.58 6.77
N VAL A 25 5.27 2.85 5.95
CA VAL A 25 5.18 3.84 4.90
C VAL A 25 5.52 3.22 3.55
N ILE A 26 5.00 3.83 2.50
CA ILE A 26 5.26 3.45 1.11
C ILE A 26 5.74 4.70 0.38
N LEU A 27 6.81 4.54 -0.36
CA LEU A 27 7.31 5.56 -1.28
C LEU A 27 7.37 4.95 -2.67
N LEU A 28 6.60 5.50 -3.59
CA LEU A 28 6.64 5.11 -5.00
C LEU A 28 7.13 6.29 -5.84
N LEU A 29 8.19 6.06 -6.57
CA LEU A 29 8.69 7.02 -7.54
C LEU A 29 7.82 6.96 -8.81
N PRO A 30 7.87 7.98 -9.70
CA PRO A 30 7.05 7.97 -10.91
C PRO A 30 7.21 6.67 -11.70
N GLY A 31 6.07 6.07 -12.07
CA GLY A 31 6.02 4.84 -12.84
C GLY A 31 6.09 3.55 -12.02
N GLN A 32 6.35 3.63 -10.73
CA GLN A 32 6.43 2.43 -9.88
C GLN A 32 5.05 2.00 -9.38
N SER A 33 4.92 0.70 -9.09
CA SER A 33 3.72 0.12 -8.52
C SER A 33 4.08 -0.88 -7.42
N LEU A 34 3.08 -1.24 -6.60
CA LEU A 34 3.26 -2.29 -5.59
C LEU A 34 3.11 -3.69 -6.15
N GLY A 35 2.45 -3.83 -7.30
CA GLY A 35 2.07 -5.12 -7.87
C GLY A 35 0.69 -5.56 -7.39
N GLY A 36 -0.07 -6.19 -8.28
CA GLY A 36 -1.41 -6.66 -7.96
C GLY A 36 -1.39 -7.78 -6.93
N HIS A 37 -2.27 -7.70 -5.95
CA HIS A 37 -2.39 -8.72 -4.90
C HIS A 37 -3.74 -8.63 -4.21
N TYR A 38 -4.05 -9.65 -3.41
CA TYR A 38 -5.17 -9.61 -2.48
C TYR A 38 -4.79 -10.33 -1.19
N HIS A 39 -5.58 -10.11 -0.16
CA HIS A 39 -5.44 -10.79 1.13
C HIS A 39 -6.68 -11.63 1.39
N ASN A 40 -6.53 -12.75 2.08
CA ASN A 40 -7.67 -13.59 2.42
C ASN A 40 -8.46 -13.07 3.61
N GLU A 41 -7.78 -12.48 4.59
CA GLU A 41 -8.38 -11.99 5.82
C GLU A 41 -7.94 -10.59 6.22
N VAL A 42 -6.77 -10.14 5.75
CA VAL A 42 -6.19 -8.85 6.15
C VAL A 42 -6.91 -7.69 5.47
N GLU A 43 -7.31 -6.71 6.27
CA GLU A 43 -7.80 -5.42 5.80
C GLU A 43 -6.62 -4.46 5.72
N GLU A 44 -6.52 -3.69 4.65
CA GLU A 44 -5.47 -2.69 4.47
C GLU A 44 -6.08 -1.30 4.37
N THR A 45 -5.52 -0.34 5.13
CA THR A 45 -5.88 1.07 5.03
C THR A 45 -4.67 1.85 4.54
N PHE A 46 -4.89 2.76 3.59
CA PHE A 46 -3.86 3.64 3.05
C PHE A 46 -4.27 5.09 3.25
N TYR A 47 -3.28 5.91 3.59
CA TYR A 47 -3.46 7.35 3.71
C TYR A 47 -2.39 8.05 2.88
N VAL A 48 -2.81 8.89 1.92
CA VAL A 48 -1.88 9.60 1.05
C VAL A 48 -1.34 10.84 1.76
N LEU A 49 -0.01 10.89 1.94
CA LEU A 49 0.67 12.03 2.56
C LEU A 49 1.09 13.06 1.53
N GLU A 50 1.65 12.60 0.40
CA GLU A 50 2.16 13.46 -0.66
C GLU A 50 1.93 12.79 -2.01
N GLY A 51 1.64 13.58 -3.02
CA GLY A 51 1.53 13.11 -4.39
C GLY A 51 0.13 12.63 -4.75
N GLN A 52 0.08 11.78 -5.75
CA GLN A 52 -1.16 11.25 -6.30
C GLN A 52 -1.02 9.76 -6.52
N ALA A 53 -1.99 9.01 -6.02
CA ALA A 53 -2.02 7.55 -6.13
C ALA A 53 -3.13 7.13 -7.08
N THR A 54 -2.86 6.14 -7.93
CA THR A 54 -3.89 5.43 -8.68
C THR A 54 -4.07 4.06 -8.03
N PHE A 55 -5.23 3.84 -7.42
CA PHE A 55 -5.60 2.55 -6.86
C PHE A 55 -6.45 1.82 -7.88
N ILE A 56 -6.08 0.56 -8.15
CA ILE A 56 -6.84 -0.31 -9.04
C ILE A 56 -7.45 -1.39 -8.16
N VAL A 57 -8.77 -1.34 -7.97
CA VAL A 57 -9.49 -2.26 -7.08
C VAL A 57 -10.46 -3.05 -7.93
N ASN A 58 -10.26 -4.37 -7.99
CA ASN A 58 -11.05 -5.28 -8.83
C ASN A 58 -11.18 -4.76 -10.27
N GLY A 59 -10.07 -4.23 -10.81
CA GLY A 59 -10.00 -3.72 -12.17
C GLY A 59 -10.49 -2.30 -12.38
N VAL A 60 -10.99 -1.63 -11.34
CA VAL A 60 -11.50 -0.25 -11.43
C VAL A 60 -10.49 0.73 -10.86
N LYS A 61 -10.16 1.76 -11.62
CA LYS A 61 -9.20 2.78 -11.19
C LYS A 61 -9.85 3.86 -10.32
N HIS A 62 -9.16 4.22 -9.25
CA HIS A 62 -9.54 5.32 -8.36
C HIS A 62 -8.33 6.22 -8.15
N SER A 63 -8.51 7.52 -8.27
CA SER A 63 -7.44 8.49 -8.05
C SER A 63 -7.57 9.10 -6.65
N LEU A 64 -6.48 9.04 -5.87
CA LEU A 64 -6.41 9.63 -4.54
C LEU A 64 -5.29 10.65 -4.51
N VAL A 65 -5.51 11.75 -3.78
CA VAL A 65 -4.51 12.80 -3.59
C VAL A 65 -4.19 12.95 -2.11
N ALA A 66 -3.19 13.77 -1.80
CA ALA A 66 -2.78 14.01 -0.41
C ALA A 66 -3.99 14.37 0.47
N GLY A 67 -4.10 13.70 1.61
CA GLY A 67 -5.23 13.84 2.52
C GLY A 67 -6.34 12.82 2.33
N ASP A 68 -6.33 12.06 1.24
CA ASP A 68 -7.33 11.02 1.01
C ASP A 68 -6.90 9.71 1.66
N ALA A 69 -7.89 8.92 2.06
CA ALA A 69 -7.68 7.60 2.62
C ALA A 69 -8.59 6.57 1.94
N VAL A 70 -8.14 5.32 1.91
CA VAL A 70 -8.93 4.21 1.39
C VAL A 70 -8.71 2.99 2.26
N ARG A 71 -9.78 2.22 2.49
CA ARG A 71 -9.72 0.94 3.20
C ARG A 71 -10.12 -0.16 2.23
N LEU A 72 -9.25 -1.15 2.09
CA LEU A 72 -9.47 -2.28 1.21
C LEU A 72 -9.69 -3.52 2.06
N GLU A 73 -10.87 -4.09 1.95
CA GLU A 73 -11.25 -5.27 2.71
C GLU A 73 -10.87 -6.53 1.94
N ALA A 74 -10.56 -7.60 2.69
CA ALA A 74 -10.32 -8.89 2.07
C ALA A 74 -11.63 -9.42 1.48
N PRO A 75 -11.62 -10.11 0.34
CA PRO A 75 -10.48 -10.44 -0.50
C PRO A 75 -10.34 -9.55 -1.76
N GLU A 76 -10.58 -8.27 -1.65
CA GLU A 76 -10.50 -7.36 -2.80
C GLU A 76 -9.09 -7.35 -3.42
N ALA A 77 -9.02 -7.69 -4.72
CA ALA A 77 -7.76 -7.59 -5.46
C ALA A 77 -7.44 -6.13 -5.75
N HIS A 78 -6.20 -5.73 -5.48
CA HIS A 78 -5.81 -4.32 -5.67
C HIS A 78 -4.36 -4.16 -6.06
N ASP A 79 -4.08 -3.01 -6.64
CA ASP A 79 -2.74 -2.53 -6.94
C ASP A 79 -2.70 -1.03 -6.70
N VAL A 80 -1.52 -0.50 -6.47
CA VAL A 80 -1.29 0.95 -6.35
C VAL A 80 -0.18 1.32 -7.31
N VAL A 81 -0.43 2.31 -8.14
CA VAL A 81 0.52 2.77 -9.16
C VAL A 81 0.72 4.27 -8.99
N ASN A 82 1.96 4.71 -9.10
CA ASN A 82 2.25 6.14 -9.22
C ASN A 82 2.32 6.50 -10.71
N GLU A 83 1.21 6.95 -11.25
CA GLU A 83 1.11 7.38 -12.66
C GLU A 83 1.47 8.86 -12.85
N SER A 84 1.83 9.55 -11.77
CA SER A 84 2.20 10.98 -11.83
C SER A 84 3.69 11.16 -12.08
N ASP A 85 4.13 12.41 -12.21
CA ASP A 85 5.53 12.76 -12.38
C ASP A 85 6.21 13.21 -11.07
N GLN A 86 5.54 13.00 -9.93
CA GLN A 86 6.04 13.35 -8.59
C GLN A 86 6.08 12.12 -7.70
N PRO A 87 6.94 12.10 -6.68
CA PRO A 87 6.92 10.99 -5.70
C PRO A 87 5.60 10.89 -4.98
N LEU A 88 5.17 9.65 -4.72
CA LEU A 88 3.97 9.33 -3.94
C LEU A 88 4.39 8.76 -2.61
N LYS A 89 3.89 9.34 -1.53
CA LYS A 89 4.18 8.88 -0.17
C LYS A 89 2.88 8.59 0.56
N MET A 90 2.81 7.40 1.17
CA MET A 90 1.61 6.94 1.87
C MET A 90 1.99 6.26 3.18
N VAL A 91 1.03 6.27 4.13
CA VAL A 91 1.04 5.40 5.29
C VAL A 91 0.12 4.23 5.00
N PHE A 92 0.49 3.02 5.41
CA PHE A 92 -0.39 1.85 5.33
C PHE A 92 -0.53 1.20 6.69
N ILE A 93 -1.69 0.59 6.93
CA ILE A 93 -2.00 -0.16 8.14
C ILE A 93 -2.68 -1.45 7.70
N LYS A 94 -2.19 -2.58 8.19
CA LYS A 94 -2.77 -3.92 7.93
C LYS A 94 -3.28 -4.50 9.25
N CYS A 95 -4.49 -5.00 9.25
CA CYS A 95 -5.15 -5.58 10.41
C CYS A 95 -5.99 -6.79 9.99
N PRO A 96 -5.91 -7.94 10.67
CA PRO A 96 -4.97 -8.27 11.74
C PRO A 96 -3.56 -8.57 11.23
N TYR A 97 -2.63 -8.83 12.13
CA TYR A 97 -1.26 -9.20 11.77
C TYR A 97 -1.22 -10.64 11.28
N LEU A 98 -1.20 -10.82 9.96
CA LEU A 98 -1.10 -12.13 9.30
C LEU A 98 -0.06 -12.00 8.18
N PRO A 99 1.24 -12.14 8.49
CA PRO A 99 2.31 -11.78 7.54
C PRO A 99 2.37 -12.64 6.28
N LYS A 100 1.69 -13.80 6.26
CA LYS A 100 1.69 -14.70 5.10
C LYS A 100 0.37 -14.73 4.35
N ASP A 101 -0.54 -13.79 4.63
CA ASP A 101 -1.88 -13.78 4.05
C ASP A 101 -1.95 -13.18 2.65
N LYS A 102 -0.87 -12.62 2.14
CA LYS A 102 -0.83 -11.97 0.83
C LYS A 102 -0.78 -13.00 -0.29
N VAL A 103 -1.59 -12.80 -1.34
CA VAL A 103 -1.57 -13.61 -2.56
C VAL A 103 -1.28 -12.68 -3.73
N ASP A 104 -0.19 -12.94 -4.45
CA ASP A 104 0.17 -12.17 -5.64
C ASP A 104 -0.61 -12.67 -6.85
N ILE A 105 -0.99 -11.74 -7.70
CA ILE A 105 -1.73 -12.03 -8.92
C ILE A 105 -1.07 -11.39 -10.13
#